data_c0333b7206915e18ad33ec556f2f7ba3
#
_entry.id   c0333b7206915e18ad33ec556f2f7ba3
#
_cell.length_a   1.000
_cell.length_b   1.000
_cell.length_c   1.000
_cell.angle_alpha   90.00
_cell.angle_beta   90.00
_cell.angle_gamma   90.00
#
_symmetry.space_group_name_H-M   'P 1'
#
loop_
_entity.id
_entity.type
_entity.pdbx_description
1 polymer ?
#
loop_
_entity_poly.entity_id
_entity_poly.type
_entity_poly.pdbx_seq_one_letter_code
_entity_poly.pdbx_strand_id
1 'polypeptide(L)'
;MCGVVGIVGKAPVNQQLYDALVVLQHRGQDAAGIVTDDGKDRLALRKDIGLVSKVFESRHMRRLIGNVGIGHVRYPTAGTSSSAEAQPMYVNSPYGISLAHNGNLTNAKDLAVEIRQDLRHLNTSSDSEILLNVFANAMQKDAVPNVMPDHVFRAVEGVHERCKG
;
A
#
# COMPACT_ATOMS: atom_id res chain seq x y z
N MET A 1 -14.07 9.27 1.36
CA MET A 1 -13.76 7.86 0.98
C MET A 1 -12.57 7.88 0.02
N CYS A 2 -11.57 7.04 0.25
CA CYS A 2 -10.39 6.94 -0.61
C CYS A 2 -10.70 6.36 -1.99
N GLY A 3 -9.75 6.48 -2.94
CA GLY A 3 -9.78 5.80 -4.22
C GLY A 3 -8.57 4.87 -4.34
N VAL A 4 -8.78 3.65 -4.80
CA VAL A 4 -7.74 2.64 -5.04
C VAL A 4 -7.84 2.14 -6.48
N VAL A 5 -6.71 1.93 -7.12
CA VAL A 5 -6.60 1.35 -8.44
C VAL A 5 -5.41 0.40 -8.50
N GLY A 6 -5.59 -0.76 -9.12
CA GLY A 6 -4.51 -1.71 -9.42
C GLY A 6 -4.51 -2.03 -10.91
N ILE A 7 -3.34 -2.10 -11.53
CA ILE A 7 -3.18 -2.40 -12.95
C ILE A 7 -2.07 -3.44 -13.13
N VAL A 8 -2.36 -4.45 -13.94
CA VAL A 8 -1.39 -5.41 -14.49
C VAL A 8 -1.43 -5.28 -16.00
N GLY A 9 -0.30 -4.96 -16.61
CA GLY A 9 -0.20 -4.69 -18.05
C GLY A 9 0.95 -5.43 -18.72
N LYS A 10 1.03 -5.31 -20.06
CA LYS A 10 2.15 -5.79 -20.87
C LYS A 10 3.22 -4.72 -21.12
N ALA A 11 2.92 -3.47 -20.75
CA ALA A 11 3.78 -2.29 -20.89
C ALA A 11 3.75 -1.50 -19.57
N PRO A 12 4.62 -0.49 -19.38
CA PRO A 12 4.61 0.34 -18.18
C PRO A 12 3.25 0.97 -17.89
N VAL A 13 2.77 0.82 -16.64
CA VAL A 13 1.40 1.20 -16.23
C VAL A 13 1.34 2.55 -15.51
N ASN A 14 2.47 3.23 -15.31
CA ASN A 14 2.55 4.47 -14.55
C ASN A 14 1.59 5.56 -15.06
N GLN A 15 1.51 5.78 -16.39
CA GLN A 15 0.60 6.77 -16.96
C GLN A 15 -0.86 6.39 -16.74
N GLN A 16 -1.22 5.13 -16.93
CA GLN A 16 -2.58 4.64 -16.71
C GLN A 16 -3.00 4.78 -15.23
N LEU A 17 -2.07 4.50 -14.29
CA LEU A 17 -2.29 4.72 -12.86
C LEU A 17 -2.51 6.20 -12.56
N TYR A 18 -1.68 7.09 -13.11
CA TYR A 18 -1.83 8.53 -12.95
C TYR A 18 -3.20 9.00 -13.45
N ASP A 19 -3.58 8.63 -14.67
CA ASP A 19 -4.85 9.03 -15.28
C ASP A 19 -6.05 8.50 -14.47
N ALA A 20 -5.98 7.25 -14.01
CA ALA A 20 -7.00 6.68 -13.14
C ALA A 20 -7.12 7.43 -11.80
N LEU A 21 -5.99 7.81 -11.19
CA LEU A 21 -6.01 8.60 -9.95
C LEU A 21 -6.55 10.01 -10.14
N VAL A 22 -6.31 10.63 -11.31
CA VAL A 22 -6.93 11.93 -11.66
C VAL A 22 -8.45 11.79 -11.71
N VAL A 23 -8.97 10.73 -12.33
CA VAL A 23 -10.41 10.43 -12.35
C VAL A 23 -10.95 10.18 -10.94
N LEU A 24 -10.20 9.45 -10.10
CA LEU A 24 -10.57 9.14 -8.72
C LEU A 24 -10.32 10.31 -7.73
N GLN A 25 -9.75 11.44 -8.17
CA GLN A 25 -9.36 12.55 -7.30
C GLN A 25 -10.52 13.11 -6.46
N HIS A 26 -11.75 13.03 -6.96
CA HIS A 26 -12.94 13.43 -6.22
C HIS A 26 -13.20 12.61 -4.95
N ARG A 27 -12.59 11.41 -4.85
CA ARG A 27 -12.69 10.53 -3.68
C ARG A 27 -11.66 10.84 -2.60
N GLY A 28 -10.56 11.54 -2.95
CA GLY A 28 -9.52 11.87 -1.98
C GLY A 28 -8.59 12.96 -2.49
N GLN A 29 -8.39 14.02 -1.70
CA GLN A 29 -7.62 15.21 -2.07
C GLN A 29 -6.48 15.52 -1.08
N ASP A 30 -6.29 14.68 -0.07
CA ASP A 30 -5.33 14.89 1.01
C ASP A 30 -3.93 14.42 0.61
N ALA A 31 -3.84 13.24 0.04
CA ALA A 31 -2.58 12.63 -0.39
C ALA A 31 -2.80 11.71 -1.60
N ALA A 32 -1.74 11.49 -2.36
CA ALA A 32 -1.73 10.55 -3.47
C ALA A 32 -0.44 9.72 -3.48
N GLY A 33 -0.51 8.51 -4.01
CA GLY A 33 0.66 7.66 -4.16
C GLY A 33 0.49 6.62 -5.25
N ILE A 34 1.61 6.24 -5.86
CA ILE A 34 1.74 5.16 -6.83
C ILE A 34 2.95 4.32 -6.45
N VAL A 35 2.79 3.01 -6.54
CA VAL A 35 3.88 2.04 -6.54
C VAL A 35 3.80 1.22 -7.81
N THR A 36 4.96 0.95 -8.41
CA THR A 36 5.08 0.08 -9.58
C THR A 36 6.17 -0.96 -9.37
N ASP A 37 6.03 -2.10 -10.06
CA ASP A 37 6.95 -3.23 -10.05
C ASP A 37 7.24 -3.66 -11.50
N ASP A 38 8.53 -3.77 -11.84
CA ASP A 38 9.00 -4.28 -13.13
C ASP A 38 9.36 -5.79 -13.08
N GLY A 39 9.16 -6.42 -11.92
CA GLY A 39 9.42 -7.84 -11.68
C GLY A 39 10.90 -8.20 -11.56
N LYS A 40 11.82 -7.23 -11.37
CA LYS A 40 13.25 -7.47 -11.26
C LYS A 40 13.75 -7.41 -9.83
N ASP A 41 13.98 -6.20 -9.32
CA ASP A 41 14.72 -6.06 -8.06
C ASP A 41 14.00 -5.29 -6.97
N ARG A 42 13.13 -4.34 -7.30
CA ARG A 42 12.51 -3.46 -6.30
C ARG A 42 11.25 -2.76 -6.79
N LEU A 43 10.40 -2.42 -5.84
CA LEU A 43 9.25 -1.56 -6.04
C LEU A 43 9.70 -0.09 -6.19
N ALA A 44 9.19 0.59 -7.20
CA ALA A 44 9.34 2.04 -7.35
C ALA A 44 8.10 2.72 -6.73
N LEU A 45 8.33 3.49 -5.64
CA LEU A 45 7.27 4.14 -4.87
C LEU A 45 7.43 5.66 -4.89
N ARG A 46 6.36 6.38 -5.20
CA ARG A 46 6.20 7.81 -4.95
C ARG A 46 4.86 8.07 -4.29
N LYS A 47 4.88 8.76 -3.16
CA LYS A 47 3.69 9.22 -2.46
C LYS A 47 3.99 10.53 -1.73
N ASP A 48 2.99 11.38 -1.60
CA ASP A 48 3.10 12.63 -0.84
C ASP A 48 1.70 13.20 -0.54
N ILE A 49 1.68 14.27 0.26
CA ILE A 49 0.49 15.08 0.52
C ILE A 49 0.16 15.91 -0.72
N GLY A 50 -1.12 16.01 -1.04
CA GLY A 50 -1.65 16.88 -2.09
C GLY A 50 -2.36 16.14 -3.21
N LEU A 51 -2.79 16.93 -4.20
CA LEU A 51 -3.48 16.42 -5.39
C LEU A 51 -2.52 15.63 -6.29
N VAL A 52 -3.06 14.69 -7.06
CA VAL A 52 -2.32 13.85 -8.01
C VAL A 52 -1.38 14.68 -8.89
N SER A 53 -1.86 15.78 -9.47
CA SER A 53 -1.07 16.66 -10.32
C SER A 53 0.08 17.39 -9.60
N LYS A 54 0.04 17.49 -8.27
CA LYS A 54 1.11 18.10 -7.46
C LYS A 54 2.12 17.06 -6.96
N VAL A 55 1.66 15.87 -6.66
CA VAL A 55 2.50 14.76 -6.16
C VAL A 55 3.36 14.16 -7.27
N PHE A 56 2.83 14.07 -8.50
CA PHE A 56 3.48 13.41 -9.62
C PHE A 56 3.94 14.41 -10.69
N GLU A 57 5.18 14.83 -10.59
CA GLU A 57 5.87 15.57 -11.64
C GLU A 57 6.50 14.61 -12.67
N SER A 58 6.85 15.11 -13.86
CA SER A 58 7.47 14.31 -14.93
C SER A 58 8.70 13.51 -14.48
N ARG A 59 9.52 14.07 -13.56
CA ARG A 59 10.68 13.37 -13.00
C ARG A 59 10.28 12.16 -12.15
N HIS A 60 9.15 12.21 -11.45
CA HIS A 60 8.63 11.11 -10.65
C HIS A 60 8.06 10.02 -11.54
N MET A 61 7.27 10.41 -12.55
CA MET A 61 6.69 9.48 -13.52
C MET A 61 7.75 8.66 -14.26
N ARG A 62 8.89 9.27 -14.61
CA ARG A 62 10.01 8.53 -15.25
C ARG A 62 10.68 7.49 -14.35
N ARG A 63 10.49 7.55 -13.04
CA ARG A 63 11.04 6.57 -12.08
C ARG A 63 10.08 5.45 -11.72
N LEU A 64 8.79 5.67 -11.94
CA LEU A 64 7.74 4.68 -11.70
C LEU A 64 7.67 3.71 -12.89
N ILE A 65 8.73 2.92 -13.07
CA ILE A 65 8.84 1.94 -14.14
C ILE A 65 8.25 0.62 -13.64
N GLY A 66 7.47 -0.04 -14.49
CA GLY A 66 6.89 -1.34 -14.18
C GLY A 66 5.58 -1.57 -14.91
N ASN A 67 5.25 -2.83 -15.10
CA ASN A 67 4.02 -3.29 -15.76
C ASN A 67 2.94 -3.78 -14.79
N VAL A 68 3.23 -3.73 -13.49
CA VAL A 68 2.28 -3.95 -12.39
C VAL A 68 2.35 -2.75 -11.48
N GLY A 69 1.23 -2.30 -10.94
CA GLY A 69 1.25 -1.22 -9.96
C GLY A 69 -0.07 -0.96 -9.28
N ILE A 70 0.00 -0.22 -8.18
CA ILE A 70 -1.13 0.19 -7.35
C ILE A 70 -1.07 1.71 -7.19
N GLY A 71 -2.23 2.36 -7.31
CA GLY A 71 -2.42 3.78 -7.03
C GLY A 71 -3.46 4.02 -5.94
N HIS A 72 -3.28 5.10 -5.18
CA HIS A 72 -4.19 5.50 -4.11
C HIS A 72 -4.34 7.02 -4.04
N VAL A 73 -5.57 7.48 -3.82
CA VAL A 73 -5.89 8.85 -3.38
C VAL A 73 -6.57 8.80 -2.02
N ARG A 74 -6.02 9.54 -1.04
CA ARG A 74 -6.46 9.53 0.34
C ARG A 74 -7.51 10.62 0.58
N TYR A 75 -8.60 10.23 1.25
CA TYR A 75 -9.51 11.16 1.91
C TYR A 75 -9.07 11.32 3.38
N PRO A 76 -8.96 12.54 3.91
CA PRO A 76 -8.53 12.70 5.30
C PRO A 76 -9.57 12.07 6.24
N THR A 77 -9.11 11.09 7.03
CA THR A 77 -9.80 10.63 8.22
C THR A 77 -9.24 11.38 9.43
N ALA A 78 -9.92 11.36 10.56
CA ALA A 78 -9.45 12.04 11.77
C ALA A 78 -8.02 11.58 12.09
N GLY A 79 -7.04 12.49 11.95
CA GLY A 79 -5.63 12.22 12.14
C GLY A 79 -4.75 13.34 11.55
N THR A 80 -3.47 13.28 11.81
CA THR A 80 -2.47 14.21 11.25
C THR A 80 -2.29 13.94 9.77
N SER A 81 -2.35 14.98 8.93
CA SER A 81 -1.98 14.89 7.53
C SER A 81 -0.45 14.79 7.44
N SER A 82 0.07 13.58 7.26
CA SER A 82 1.49 13.28 7.14
C SER A 82 1.76 12.50 5.86
N SER A 83 2.86 12.81 5.18
CA SER A 83 3.30 12.03 4.01
C SER A 83 3.62 10.57 4.36
N ALA A 84 3.94 10.27 5.63
CA ALA A 84 4.12 8.90 6.11
C ALA A 84 2.82 8.08 6.00
N GLU A 85 1.66 8.72 6.24
CA GLU A 85 0.34 8.07 6.15
C GLU A 85 -0.23 8.01 4.73
N ALA A 86 0.41 8.66 3.76
CA ALA A 86 0.03 8.50 2.35
C ALA A 86 0.23 7.04 1.93
N GLN A 87 -0.66 6.55 1.08
CA GLN A 87 -0.62 5.18 0.56
C GLN A 87 -0.22 5.19 -0.93
N PRO A 88 0.31 4.07 -1.46
CA PRO A 88 0.47 2.75 -0.83
C PRO A 88 1.47 2.72 0.32
N MET A 89 1.22 1.84 1.31
CA MET A 89 2.17 1.49 2.35
C MET A 89 3.16 0.45 1.82
N TYR A 90 4.35 0.36 2.45
CA TYR A 90 5.41 -0.57 2.04
C TYR A 90 6.13 -1.16 3.25
N VAL A 91 6.44 -2.45 3.16
CA VAL A 91 7.38 -3.15 4.05
C VAL A 91 8.36 -3.97 3.22
N ASN A 92 9.57 -4.20 3.76
CA ASN A 92 10.64 -4.92 3.06
C ASN A 92 10.88 -6.35 3.59
N SER A 93 10.14 -6.78 4.59
CA SER A 93 10.32 -8.11 5.21
C SER A 93 8.95 -8.79 5.44
N PRO A 94 8.84 -10.09 5.13
CA PRO A 94 9.87 -11.01 4.58
C PRO A 94 10.16 -10.79 3.10
N TYR A 95 9.30 -10.06 2.40
CA TYR A 95 9.40 -9.67 0.99
C TYR A 95 9.13 -8.18 0.84
N GLY A 96 9.45 -7.60 -0.32
CA GLY A 96 8.94 -6.29 -0.69
C GLY A 96 7.44 -6.36 -0.92
N ILE A 97 6.65 -5.89 0.05
CA ILE A 97 5.18 -5.92 -0.03
C ILE A 97 4.65 -4.50 -0.01
N SER A 98 3.76 -4.19 -0.93
CA SER A 98 3.02 -2.94 -0.95
C SER A 98 1.52 -3.16 -0.89
N LEU A 99 0.82 -2.30 -0.16
CA LEU A 99 -0.62 -2.39 0.07
C LEU A 99 -1.27 -1.02 0.02
N ALA A 100 -2.44 -0.95 -0.62
CA ALA A 100 -3.36 0.17 -0.53
C ALA A 100 -4.70 -0.32 0.02
N HIS A 101 -5.28 0.47 0.94
CA HIS A 101 -6.47 0.09 1.68
C HIS A 101 -7.49 1.23 1.66
N ASN A 102 -8.73 0.91 1.35
CA ASN A 102 -9.88 1.80 1.48
C ASN A 102 -10.89 1.18 2.45
N GLY A 103 -10.65 1.37 3.72
CA GLY A 103 -11.46 0.84 4.82
C GLY A 103 -11.04 1.43 6.15
N ASN A 104 -11.49 0.82 7.24
CA ASN A 104 -11.12 1.19 8.59
C ASN A 104 -11.16 -0.04 9.49
N LEU A 105 -10.07 -0.32 10.19
CA LEU A 105 -10.00 -1.42 11.15
C LEU A 105 -10.51 -0.98 12.53
N THR A 106 -11.52 -1.66 13.04
CA THR A 106 -12.09 -1.37 14.36
C THR A 106 -11.20 -1.86 15.51
N ASN A 107 -10.37 -2.89 15.27
CA ASN A 107 -9.43 -3.46 16.24
C ASN A 107 -7.96 -3.08 15.98
N ALA A 108 -7.71 -1.99 15.27
CA ALA A 108 -6.35 -1.55 14.92
C ALA A 108 -5.42 -1.39 16.13
N LYS A 109 -5.93 -0.88 17.26
CA LYS A 109 -5.14 -0.67 18.49
C LYS A 109 -4.64 -1.99 19.07
N ASP A 110 -5.47 -3.01 19.12
CA ASP A 110 -5.11 -4.33 19.65
C ASP A 110 -4.09 -5.01 18.75
N LEU A 111 -4.32 -4.97 17.43
CA LEU A 111 -3.38 -5.48 16.42
C LEU A 111 -2.03 -4.78 16.47
N ALA A 112 -1.99 -3.46 16.74
CA ALA A 112 -0.74 -2.73 16.88
C ALA A 112 0.09 -3.21 18.07
N VAL A 113 -0.54 -3.63 19.17
CA VAL A 113 0.15 -4.24 20.32
C VAL A 113 0.76 -5.57 19.92
N GLU A 114 -0.02 -6.45 19.27
CA GLU A 114 0.44 -7.78 18.81
C GLU A 114 1.63 -7.63 17.84
N ILE A 115 1.53 -6.74 16.86
CA ILE A 115 2.57 -6.50 15.85
C ILE A 115 3.89 -6.03 16.49
N ARG A 116 3.82 -5.20 17.55
CA ARG A 116 5.02 -4.80 18.30
C ARG A 116 5.61 -5.94 19.12
N GLN A 117 4.78 -6.83 19.67
CA GLN A 117 5.26 -8.05 20.36
C GLN A 117 5.97 -8.99 19.37
N ASP A 118 5.55 -9.02 18.12
CA ASP A 118 6.22 -9.74 17.03
C ASP A 118 7.47 -8.99 16.49
N LEU A 119 7.98 -7.99 17.23
CA LEU A 119 9.17 -7.18 16.95
C LEU A 119 9.09 -6.42 15.62
N ARG A 120 7.91 -6.08 15.14
CA ARG A 120 7.72 -5.26 13.94
C ARG A 120 7.51 -3.79 14.32
N HIS A 121 8.20 -2.91 13.62
CA HIS A 121 8.09 -1.47 13.83
C HIS A 121 6.89 -0.90 13.07
N LEU A 122 6.14 -0.03 13.72
CA LEU A 122 5.08 0.78 13.11
C LEU A 122 5.52 2.24 13.10
N ASN A 123 5.57 2.84 11.94
CA ASN A 123 6.03 4.21 11.72
C ASN A 123 4.90 5.24 11.86
N THR A 124 3.65 4.82 11.72
CA THR A 124 2.46 5.65 11.83
C THR A 124 1.41 5.02 12.75
N SER A 125 0.32 5.72 12.98
CA SER A 125 -0.87 5.18 13.65
C SER A 125 -1.95 4.67 12.66
N SER A 126 -1.63 4.65 11.36
CA SER A 126 -2.56 4.24 10.32
C SER A 126 -2.93 2.75 10.43
N ASP A 127 -4.22 2.46 10.39
CA ASP A 127 -4.74 1.10 10.32
C ASP A 127 -4.25 0.35 9.07
N SER A 128 -3.98 1.06 7.98
CA SER A 128 -3.44 0.49 6.74
C SER A 128 -2.00 0.00 6.92
N GLU A 129 -1.16 0.68 7.72
CA GLU A 129 0.17 0.18 8.07
C GLU A 129 0.08 -1.06 8.97
N ILE A 130 -0.86 -1.05 9.91
CA ILE A 130 -1.12 -2.21 10.78
C ILE A 130 -1.57 -3.40 9.94
N LEU A 131 -2.54 -3.21 9.04
CA LEU A 131 -3.02 -4.24 8.11
C LEU A 131 -1.88 -4.84 7.28
N LEU A 132 -1.03 -3.99 6.70
CA LEU A 132 0.14 -4.43 5.94
C LEU A 132 1.09 -5.27 6.80
N ASN A 133 1.32 -4.87 8.04
CA ASN A 133 2.19 -5.62 8.95
C ASN A 133 1.57 -6.94 9.42
N VAL A 134 0.25 -7.02 9.61
CA VAL A 134 -0.47 -8.29 9.86
C VAL A 134 -0.28 -9.25 8.69
N PHE A 135 -0.48 -8.76 7.46
CA PHE A 135 -0.25 -9.56 6.26
C PHE A 135 1.22 -10.01 6.11
N ALA A 136 2.17 -9.10 6.28
CA ALA A 136 3.59 -9.42 6.21
C ALA A 136 4.02 -10.43 7.29
N ASN A 137 3.44 -10.35 8.49
CA ASN A 137 3.67 -11.31 9.55
C ASN A 137 3.12 -12.70 9.19
N ALA A 138 1.94 -12.77 8.59
CA ALA A 138 1.39 -14.03 8.08
C ALA A 138 2.28 -14.64 6.99
N MET A 139 2.76 -13.82 6.04
CA MET A 139 3.70 -14.24 5.00
C MET A 139 5.04 -14.73 5.57
N GLN A 140 5.48 -14.19 6.71
CA GLN A 140 6.75 -14.57 7.36
C GLN A 140 6.69 -15.96 7.98
N LYS A 141 5.54 -16.42 8.45
CA LYS A 141 5.37 -17.75 9.07
C LYS A 141 5.68 -18.89 8.11
N ASP A 142 5.30 -18.71 6.84
CA ASP A 142 5.52 -19.67 5.76
C ASP A 142 6.49 -19.14 4.70
N ALA A 143 7.50 -18.35 5.14
CA ALA A 143 8.42 -17.69 4.22
C ALA A 143 9.25 -18.71 3.44
N VAL A 144 9.22 -18.58 2.12
CA VAL A 144 9.95 -19.43 1.15
C VAL A 144 10.60 -18.56 0.08
N PRO A 145 11.74 -18.96 -0.50
CA PRO A 145 12.40 -18.20 -1.55
C PRO A 145 11.51 -17.93 -2.78
N ASN A 146 10.66 -18.90 -3.13
CA ASN A 146 9.75 -18.78 -4.27
C ASN A 146 8.30 -18.73 -3.76
N VAL A 147 7.74 -17.52 -3.72
CA VAL A 147 6.35 -17.30 -3.31
C VAL A 147 5.40 -17.80 -4.38
N MET A 148 4.51 -18.71 -3.99
CA MET A 148 3.42 -19.20 -4.84
C MET A 148 2.10 -18.54 -4.43
N PRO A 149 1.08 -18.47 -5.32
CA PRO A 149 -0.22 -17.89 -4.99
C PRO A 149 -0.85 -18.42 -3.71
N ASP A 150 -0.70 -19.72 -3.42
CA ASP A 150 -1.25 -20.34 -2.21
C ASP A 150 -0.67 -19.78 -0.91
N HIS A 151 0.61 -19.34 -0.92
CA HIS A 151 1.19 -18.66 0.25
C HIS A 151 0.52 -17.32 0.50
N VAL A 152 0.21 -16.58 -0.58
CA VAL A 152 -0.50 -15.30 -0.51
C VAL A 152 -1.93 -15.50 -0.02
N PHE A 153 -2.65 -16.51 -0.54
CA PHE A 153 -4.04 -16.79 -0.14
C PHE A 153 -4.13 -17.18 1.34
N ARG A 154 -3.24 -18.03 1.85
CA ARG A 154 -3.19 -18.35 3.29
C ARG A 154 -2.90 -17.12 4.16
N ALA A 155 -1.99 -16.25 3.71
CA ALA A 155 -1.72 -15.01 4.43
C ALA A 155 -2.92 -14.07 4.45
N VAL A 156 -3.69 -13.99 3.35
CA VAL A 156 -4.96 -13.23 3.27
C VAL A 156 -6.01 -13.83 4.19
N GLU A 157 -6.14 -15.16 4.26
CA GLU A 157 -7.03 -15.85 5.20
C GLU A 157 -6.69 -15.46 6.65
N GLY A 158 -5.40 -15.51 7.03
CA GLY A 158 -4.96 -15.06 8.35
C GLY A 158 -5.21 -13.57 8.64
N VAL A 159 -5.25 -12.71 7.61
CA VAL A 159 -5.70 -11.31 7.76
C VAL A 159 -7.19 -11.26 8.09
N HIS A 160 -8.03 -12.02 7.36
CA HIS A 160 -9.48 -12.04 7.60
C HIS A 160 -9.86 -12.60 8.98
N GLU A 161 -9.09 -13.53 9.51
CA GLU A 161 -9.30 -14.08 10.86
C GLU A 161 -9.01 -13.05 11.97
N ARG A 162 -8.03 -12.16 11.75
CA ARG A 162 -7.51 -11.24 12.77
C ARG A 162 -8.08 -9.82 12.65
N CYS A 163 -8.25 -9.33 11.45
CA CYS A 163 -8.68 -7.95 11.19
C CYS A 163 -10.21 -7.83 11.21
N LYS A 164 -10.71 -6.80 11.89
CA LYS A 164 -12.15 -6.48 11.98
C LYS A 164 -12.39 -5.07 11.46
N GLY A 165 -13.34 -4.90 10.55
CA GLY A 165 -13.66 -3.62 9.94
C GLY A 165 -14.91 -3.67 9.07
#